data_41e02c4e610c7fc72cc629fb3ec6e093
#
_entry.id   41e02c4e610c7fc72cc629fb3ec6e093
#
_cell.length_a   1.000
_cell.length_b   1.000
_cell.length_c   1.000
_cell.angle_alpha   90.00
_cell.angle_beta   90.00
_cell.angle_gamma   90.00
#
_symmetry.space_group_name_H-M   'P 1'
#
loop_
_entity.id
_entity.type
_entity.pdbx_description
1 polymer ?
#
loop_
_entity_poly.entity_id
_entity_poly.type
_entity_poly.pdbx_seq_one_letter_code
_entity_poly.pdbx_strand_id
1 'polypeptide(L)'
;SVTTLSTPMAAPSIRIDLSRQELVLEESGNILLRCPVSSGKAGTGHEEGSGKTPTGHFRVCQKIGDGEPEDTIFISRLPAGRYPAAIPESLDEHSDFILTRILWLDGLEPHNANTRSRYIYIHGTNDTDLLGAPASHGCIRLSPRDMLDLFALAEEGMDVFIQC
;
A
#
# COMPACT_ATOMS: atom_id res chain seq x y z
N SER A 1 -14.06 39.49 -22.50
CA SER A 1 -14.05 38.02 -22.48
C SER A 1 -13.40 37.53 -21.22
N VAL A 2 -14.16 36.84 -20.41
CA VAL A 2 -13.67 36.24 -19.17
C VAL A 2 -12.93 34.96 -19.53
N THR A 3 -11.62 35.00 -19.45
CA THR A 3 -10.82 33.78 -19.52
C THR A 3 -10.98 33.06 -18.20
N THR A 4 -11.83 32.04 -18.15
CA THR A 4 -11.85 31.11 -17.04
C THR A 4 -10.52 30.37 -17.03
N LEU A 5 -9.65 30.77 -16.12
CA LEU A 5 -8.50 29.97 -15.78
C LEU A 5 -9.02 28.70 -15.09
N SER A 6 -9.14 27.61 -15.85
CA SER A 6 -9.37 26.33 -15.24
C SER A 6 -8.16 26.01 -14.37
N THR A 7 -8.36 25.92 -13.05
CA THR A 7 -7.36 25.39 -12.14
C THR A 7 -6.99 24.01 -12.66
N PRO A 8 -5.70 23.72 -12.98
CA PRO A 8 -5.34 22.37 -13.39
C PRO A 8 -5.75 21.41 -12.30
N MET A 9 -6.48 20.37 -12.68
CA MET A 9 -6.87 19.31 -11.76
C MET A 9 -5.61 18.69 -11.17
N ALA A 10 -5.49 18.68 -9.85
CA ALA A 10 -4.39 18.01 -9.20
C ALA A 10 -4.45 16.52 -9.54
N ALA A 11 -3.31 15.92 -9.83
CA ALA A 11 -3.21 14.48 -10.01
C ALA A 11 -3.69 13.74 -8.75
N PRO A 12 -4.30 12.56 -8.88
CA PRO A 12 -4.71 11.79 -7.72
C PRO A 12 -3.50 11.40 -6.87
N SER A 13 -3.68 11.37 -5.56
CA SER A 13 -2.65 11.01 -4.61
C SER A 13 -3.21 10.15 -3.48
N ILE A 14 -2.35 9.32 -2.92
CA ILE A 14 -2.65 8.49 -1.75
C ILE A 14 -2.09 9.18 -0.52
N ARG A 15 -2.93 9.30 0.53
CA ARG A 15 -2.50 9.77 1.84
C ARG A 15 -2.76 8.68 2.87
N ILE A 16 -1.74 8.37 3.66
CA ILE A 16 -1.83 7.36 4.71
C ILE A 16 -1.53 8.05 6.04
N ASP A 17 -2.52 8.06 6.92
CA ASP A 17 -2.43 8.61 8.28
C ASP A 17 -2.19 7.45 9.24
N LEU A 18 -0.97 7.32 9.75
CA LEU A 18 -0.59 6.24 10.64
C LEU A 18 -1.21 6.36 12.03
N SER A 19 -1.52 7.58 12.48
CA SER A 19 -2.19 7.78 13.77
C SER A 19 -3.62 7.28 13.74
N ARG A 20 -4.28 7.35 12.59
CA ARG A 20 -5.65 6.86 12.37
C ARG A 20 -5.71 5.49 11.73
N GLN A 21 -4.58 4.97 11.27
CA GLN A 21 -4.52 3.74 10.49
C GLN A 21 -5.51 3.76 9.33
N GLU A 22 -5.43 4.82 8.53
CA GLU A 22 -6.37 5.08 7.45
C GLU A 22 -5.63 5.51 6.18
N LEU A 23 -6.12 5.01 5.03
CA LEU A 23 -5.68 5.42 3.72
C LEU A 23 -6.80 6.17 3.02
N VAL A 24 -6.45 7.28 2.37
CA VAL A 24 -7.36 8.05 1.53
C VAL A 24 -6.73 8.24 0.15
N LEU A 25 -7.49 7.94 -0.89
CA LEU A 25 -7.14 8.31 -2.27
C LEU A 25 -8.01 9.50 -2.64
N GLU A 26 -7.36 10.60 -2.99
CA GLU A 26 -8.06 11.84 -3.33
C GLU A 26 -7.60 12.40 -4.67
N GLU A 27 -8.52 13.09 -5.34
CA GLU A 27 -8.26 13.79 -6.60
C GLU A 27 -9.02 15.11 -6.58
N SER A 28 -8.29 16.23 -6.72
CA SER A 28 -8.88 17.58 -6.77
C SER A 28 -9.85 17.87 -5.63
N GLY A 29 -9.49 17.45 -4.41
CA GLY A 29 -10.32 17.65 -3.21
C GLY A 29 -11.44 16.63 -3.01
N ASN A 30 -11.64 15.71 -3.96
CA ASN A 30 -12.64 14.65 -3.84
C ASN A 30 -11.99 13.37 -3.33
N ILE A 31 -12.62 12.74 -2.34
CA ILE A 31 -12.18 11.45 -1.84
C ILE A 31 -12.79 10.35 -2.72
N LEU A 32 -11.92 9.58 -3.38
CA LEU A 32 -12.33 8.47 -4.24
C LEU A 32 -12.37 7.14 -3.47
N LEU A 33 -11.54 7.02 -2.43
CA LEU A 33 -11.47 5.81 -1.61
C LEU A 33 -11.00 6.19 -0.21
N ARG A 34 -11.62 5.62 0.80
CA ARG A 34 -11.19 5.70 2.19
C ARG A 34 -11.29 4.31 2.80
N CYS A 35 -10.22 3.83 3.40
CA CYS A 35 -10.23 2.49 3.99
C CYS A 35 -9.24 2.39 5.16
N PRO A 36 -9.49 1.44 6.09
CA PRO A 36 -8.55 1.17 7.16
C PRO A 36 -7.32 0.46 6.64
N VAL A 37 -6.18 0.69 7.30
CA VAL A 37 -4.92 0.00 7.00
C VAL A 37 -4.34 -0.63 8.27
N SER A 38 -3.31 -1.45 8.08
CA SER A 38 -2.47 -1.96 9.17
C SER A 38 -1.02 -1.72 8.77
N SER A 39 -0.36 -0.81 9.47
CA SER A 39 1.05 -0.47 9.25
C SER A 39 1.97 -1.26 10.18
N GLY A 40 3.26 -0.95 10.19
CA GLY A 40 4.25 -1.67 10.98
C GLY A 40 4.00 -1.63 12.48
N LYS A 41 3.96 -2.80 13.10
CA LYS A 41 3.81 -2.95 14.55
C LYS A 41 4.93 -2.23 15.32
N ALA A 42 6.13 -2.20 14.74
CA ALA A 42 7.29 -1.55 15.35
C ALA A 42 7.25 -0.02 15.30
N GLY A 43 6.22 0.56 14.66
CA GLY A 43 6.05 2.00 14.53
C GLY A 43 6.67 2.56 13.26
N THR A 44 7.10 3.82 13.29
CA THR A 44 7.67 4.52 12.14
C THR A 44 9.19 4.50 12.16
N GLY A 45 9.81 4.41 11.00
CA GLY A 45 11.26 4.46 10.86
C GLY A 45 11.74 4.05 9.48
N HIS A 46 13.03 4.31 9.22
CA HIS A 46 13.62 4.22 7.88
C HIS A 46 14.76 3.22 7.78
N GLU A 47 15.14 2.58 8.86
CA GLU A 47 16.24 1.63 8.87
C GLU A 47 15.84 0.30 8.25
N GLU A 48 16.73 -0.25 7.41
CA GLU A 48 16.54 -1.58 6.83
C GLU A 48 16.48 -2.63 7.95
N GLY A 49 15.55 -3.58 7.81
CA GLY A 49 15.38 -4.66 8.79
C GLY A 49 14.68 -4.24 10.09
N SER A 50 14.27 -2.98 10.22
CA SER A 50 13.62 -2.49 11.45
C SER A 50 12.18 -2.96 11.62
N GLY A 51 11.51 -3.36 10.55
CA GLY A 51 10.08 -3.67 10.57
C GLY A 51 9.20 -2.44 10.76
N LYS A 52 9.78 -1.25 10.65
CA LYS A 52 9.07 0.02 10.80
C LYS A 52 8.56 0.53 9.46
N THR A 53 7.49 1.30 9.51
CA THR A 53 6.89 1.92 8.31
C THR A 53 7.59 3.27 8.07
N PRO A 54 8.10 3.51 6.85
CA PRO A 54 8.71 4.80 6.52
C PRO A 54 7.65 5.88 6.38
N THR A 55 8.05 7.13 6.57
CA THR A 55 7.19 8.31 6.44
C THR A 55 7.74 9.27 5.40
N GLY A 56 6.89 10.20 4.94
CA GLY A 56 7.24 11.25 4.01
C GLY A 56 6.55 11.10 2.66
N HIS A 57 7.26 11.49 1.62
CA HIS A 57 6.77 11.50 0.25
C HIS A 57 7.35 10.34 -0.56
N PHE A 58 6.46 9.62 -1.21
CA PHE A 58 6.77 8.44 -2.04
C PHE A 58 6.05 8.54 -3.37
N ARG A 59 6.38 7.64 -4.26
CA ARG A 59 5.58 7.38 -5.46
C ARG A 59 5.35 5.87 -5.60
N VAL A 60 4.29 5.51 -6.30
CA VAL A 60 4.09 4.13 -6.74
C VAL A 60 5.08 3.86 -7.87
N CYS A 61 6.08 3.01 -7.64
CA CYS A 61 7.06 2.71 -8.67
C CYS A 61 6.66 1.54 -9.56
N GLN A 62 5.84 0.62 -9.05
CA GLN A 62 5.37 -0.52 -9.83
C GLN A 62 4.04 -1.05 -9.28
N LYS A 63 3.16 -1.46 -10.19
CA LYS A 63 1.90 -2.15 -9.90
C LYS A 63 2.06 -3.62 -10.27
N ILE A 64 1.71 -4.53 -9.36
CA ILE A 64 1.90 -5.96 -9.56
C ILE A 64 0.60 -6.71 -9.27
N GLY A 65 0.26 -7.67 -10.13
CA GLY A 65 -0.85 -8.59 -9.93
C GLY A 65 -2.08 -8.30 -10.76
N ASP A 66 -2.01 -7.41 -11.76
CA ASP A 66 -3.15 -7.12 -12.63
C ASP A 66 -3.66 -8.40 -13.31
N GLY A 67 -4.98 -8.61 -13.28
CA GLY A 67 -5.64 -9.78 -13.87
C GLY A 67 -5.60 -11.04 -13.00
N GLU A 68 -4.86 -11.04 -11.91
CA GLU A 68 -4.82 -12.20 -11.01
C GLU A 68 -6.07 -12.25 -10.12
N PRO A 69 -6.48 -13.46 -9.66
CA PRO A 69 -7.58 -13.58 -8.70
C PRO A 69 -7.36 -12.76 -7.43
N GLU A 70 -8.45 -12.33 -6.79
CA GLU A 70 -8.41 -11.54 -5.56
C GLU A 70 -7.66 -12.23 -4.42
N ASP A 71 -7.73 -13.55 -4.33
CA ASP A 71 -7.12 -14.36 -3.28
C ASP A 71 -5.69 -14.83 -3.62
N THR A 72 -5.07 -14.27 -4.65
CA THR A 72 -3.71 -14.62 -5.05
C THR A 72 -2.71 -14.27 -3.95
N ILE A 73 -1.82 -15.24 -3.66
CA ILE A 73 -0.68 -15.06 -2.76
C ILE A 73 0.54 -14.73 -3.62
N PHE A 74 1.29 -13.71 -3.22
CA PHE A 74 2.53 -13.33 -3.87
C PHE A 74 3.73 -13.69 -3.00
N ILE A 75 4.76 -14.27 -3.62
CA ILE A 75 6.08 -14.49 -3.01
C ILE A 75 7.10 -13.88 -3.97
N SER A 76 7.95 -13.00 -3.44
CA SER A 76 8.93 -12.26 -4.25
C SER A 76 8.27 -11.60 -5.48
N ARG A 77 7.09 -11.04 -5.29
CA ARG A 77 6.29 -10.32 -6.28
C ARG A 77 5.76 -11.21 -7.42
N LEU A 78 5.78 -12.52 -7.27
CA LEU A 78 5.25 -13.46 -8.25
C LEU A 78 4.06 -14.21 -7.66
N PRO A 79 3.02 -14.50 -8.47
CA PRO A 79 1.91 -15.35 -8.02
C PRO A 79 2.44 -16.72 -7.62
N ALA A 80 2.10 -17.17 -6.40
CA ALA A 80 2.64 -18.40 -5.84
C ALA A 80 1.57 -19.32 -5.26
N GLY A 81 0.33 -18.87 -5.14
CA GLY A 81 -0.75 -19.67 -4.59
C GLY A 81 -2.01 -18.84 -4.39
N ARG A 82 -2.95 -19.40 -3.65
CA ARG A 82 -4.24 -18.77 -3.34
C ARG A 82 -4.59 -18.99 -1.87
N TYR A 83 -5.13 -17.97 -1.23
CA TYR A 83 -5.51 -18.05 0.17
C TYR A 83 -7.03 -18.24 0.31
N PRO A 84 -7.52 -19.19 1.12
CA PRO A 84 -6.75 -20.24 1.80
C PRO A 84 -6.68 -21.56 1.02
N ALA A 85 -7.12 -21.60 -0.24
CA ALA A 85 -7.33 -22.84 -0.99
C ALA A 85 -6.03 -23.56 -1.38
N ALA A 86 -4.96 -22.79 -1.64
CA ALA A 86 -3.69 -23.34 -2.13
C ALA A 86 -2.52 -22.53 -1.58
N ILE A 87 -2.20 -22.73 -0.30
CA ILE A 87 -1.09 -22.04 0.37
C ILE A 87 0.22 -22.75 0.01
N PRO A 88 1.25 -22.01 -0.48
CA PRO A 88 2.56 -22.60 -0.77
C PRO A 88 3.19 -23.25 0.45
N GLU A 89 3.95 -24.34 0.25
CA GLU A 89 4.60 -25.07 1.34
C GLU A 89 5.59 -24.23 2.14
N SER A 90 6.16 -23.19 1.54
CA SER A 90 7.07 -22.27 2.22
C SER A 90 6.40 -21.34 3.20
N LEU A 91 5.07 -21.30 3.21
CA LEU A 91 4.26 -20.46 4.09
C LEU A 91 3.35 -21.32 4.93
N ASP A 92 2.98 -20.83 6.12
CA ASP A 92 2.01 -21.47 6.99
C ASP A 92 0.89 -20.47 7.35
N GLU A 93 -0.08 -20.93 8.15
CA GLU A 93 -1.24 -20.10 8.55
C GLU A 93 -0.86 -18.87 9.39
N HIS A 94 0.36 -18.83 9.93
CA HIS A 94 0.87 -17.73 10.75
C HIS A 94 1.74 -16.75 9.93
N SER A 95 1.98 -17.03 8.64
CA SER A 95 2.76 -16.17 7.79
C SER A 95 2.02 -14.86 7.50
N ASP A 96 2.78 -13.77 7.31
CA ASP A 96 2.23 -12.50 6.86
C ASP A 96 2.08 -12.56 5.34
N PHE A 97 0.88 -12.91 4.88
CA PHE A 97 0.60 -13.09 3.47
C PHE A 97 0.54 -11.75 2.73
N ILE A 98 1.14 -11.72 1.56
CA ILE A 98 0.96 -10.63 0.60
C ILE A 98 -0.09 -11.09 -0.40
N LEU A 99 -1.28 -10.51 -0.32
CA LEU A 99 -2.43 -10.94 -1.10
C LEU A 99 -2.89 -9.90 -2.11
N THR A 100 -3.58 -10.38 -3.11
CA THR A 100 -4.46 -9.61 -4.01
C THR A 100 -3.73 -8.80 -5.05
N ARG A 101 -3.00 -7.77 -4.62
CA ARG A 101 -2.23 -6.84 -5.47
C ARG A 101 -1.12 -6.22 -4.66
N ILE A 102 -0.12 -5.71 -5.37
CA ILE A 102 0.99 -4.97 -4.77
C ILE A 102 1.13 -3.61 -5.46
N LEU A 103 1.21 -2.56 -4.66
CA LEU A 103 1.76 -1.27 -5.06
C LEU A 103 3.13 -1.14 -4.40
N TRP A 104 4.19 -1.16 -5.18
CA TRP A 104 5.55 -1.04 -4.68
C TRP A 104 5.91 0.44 -4.59
N LEU A 105 6.44 0.87 -3.45
CA LEU A 105 6.75 2.27 -3.19
C LEU A 105 8.23 2.58 -3.36
N ASP A 106 8.51 3.78 -3.87
CA ASP A 106 9.82 4.36 -3.94
C ASP A 106 9.83 5.67 -3.14
N GLY A 107 10.86 5.89 -2.34
CA GLY A 107 10.98 7.10 -1.52
C GLY A 107 11.57 8.25 -2.33
N LEU A 108 10.98 9.43 -2.20
CA LEU A 108 11.39 10.62 -2.95
C LEU A 108 12.22 11.61 -2.14
N GLU A 109 12.49 11.31 -0.87
CA GLU A 109 13.23 12.18 0.03
C GLU A 109 14.50 11.47 0.53
N PRO A 110 15.53 12.23 0.97
CA PRO A 110 16.79 11.60 1.42
C PRO A 110 16.60 10.59 2.56
N HIS A 111 15.72 10.88 3.51
CA HIS A 111 15.52 10.00 4.68
C HIS A 111 14.76 8.71 4.35
N ASN A 112 13.99 8.67 3.26
CA ASN A 112 13.22 7.50 2.86
C ASN A 112 13.69 6.90 1.53
N ALA A 113 14.85 7.29 1.03
CA ALA A 113 15.35 6.87 -0.28
C ALA A 113 15.57 5.35 -0.40
N ASN A 114 15.68 4.62 0.71
CA ASN A 114 15.84 3.17 0.73
C ASN A 114 14.51 2.39 0.74
N THR A 115 13.38 3.06 0.58
CA THR A 115 12.04 2.44 0.65
C THR A 115 11.89 1.30 -0.34
N ARG A 116 12.29 1.51 -1.60
CA ARG A 116 12.17 0.48 -2.64
C ARG A 116 13.00 -0.75 -2.30
N SER A 117 14.25 -0.56 -1.90
CA SER A 117 15.15 -1.66 -1.55
C SER A 117 14.75 -2.40 -0.27
N ARG A 118 13.94 -1.76 0.59
CA ARG A 118 13.33 -2.39 1.76
C ARG A 118 12.06 -3.16 1.43
N TYR A 119 11.62 -3.16 0.17
CA TYR A 119 10.40 -3.83 -0.28
C TYR A 119 9.15 -3.36 0.47
N ILE A 120 8.99 -2.05 0.59
CA ILE A 120 7.81 -1.46 1.21
C ILE A 120 6.68 -1.42 0.18
N TYR A 121 5.61 -2.16 0.46
CA TYR A 121 4.43 -2.28 -0.40
C TYR A 121 3.18 -1.78 0.29
N ILE A 122 2.19 -1.44 -0.54
CA ILE A 122 0.78 -1.46 -0.14
C ILE A 122 0.22 -2.75 -0.74
N HIS A 123 -0.37 -3.62 0.08
CA HIS A 123 -0.87 -4.91 -0.38
C HIS A 123 -2.09 -5.38 0.41
N GLY A 124 -2.79 -6.37 -0.13
CA GLY A 124 -3.89 -7.02 0.59
C GLY A 124 -3.39 -7.96 1.67
N THR A 125 -4.21 -8.22 2.66
CA THR A 125 -3.92 -9.13 3.77
C THR A 125 -5.11 -10.04 4.08
N ASN A 126 -4.82 -11.22 4.63
CA ASN A 126 -5.83 -12.09 5.22
C ASN A 126 -6.18 -11.69 6.66
N ASP A 127 -5.34 -10.89 7.32
CA ASP A 127 -5.50 -10.46 8.71
C ASP A 127 -6.44 -9.25 8.81
N THR A 128 -7.66 -9.39 8.28
CA THR A 128 -8.62 -8.28 8.23
C THR A 128 -9.08 -7.81 9.60
N ASP A 129 -8.97 -8.67 10.62
CA ASP A 129 -9.28 -8.30 12.01
C ASP A 129 -8.27 -7.31 12.61
N LEU A 130 -7.09 -7.19 12.00
CA LEU A 130 -6.02 -6.30 12.47
C LEU A 130 -6.04 -4.94 11.77
N LEU A 131 -6.91 -4.76 10.77
CA LEU A 131 -7.06 -3.46 10.09
C LEU A 131 -7.56 -2.40 11.09
N GLY A 132 -6.95 -1.22 11.04
CA GLY A 132 -7.18 -0.16 12.01
C GLY A 132 -6.15 -0.13 13.14
N ALA A 133 -5.23 -1.12 13.18
CA ALA A 133 -4.16 -1.20 14.17
C ALA A 133 -2.83 -1.54 13.51
N PRO A 134 -1.69 -1.01 14.02
CA PRO A 134 -0.37 -1.33 13.49
C PRO A 134 0.03 -2.75 13.91
N ALA A 135 0.12 -3.65 12.94
CA ALA A 135 0.38 -5.07 13.18
C ALA A 135 1.25 -5.73 12.11
N SER A 136 1.72 -4.99 11.09
CA SER A 136 2.54 -5.52 10.00
C SER A 136 4.03 -5.50 10.32
N HIS A 137 4.84 -5.91 9.35
CA HIS A 137 6.31 -5.87 9.42
C HIS A 137 6.89 -4.66 8.66
N GLY A 138 6.09 -3.61 8.44
CA GLY A 138 6.52 -2.36 7.80
C GLY A 138 5.68 -1.96 6.59
N CYS A 139 5.13 -2.91 5.84
CA CYS A 139 4.24 -2.63 4.72
C CYS A 139 2.89 -2.09 5.20
N ILE A 140 2.15 -1.51 4.28
CA ILE A 140 0.78 -1.04 4.50
C ILE A 140 -0.19 -2.10 3.98
N ARG A 141 -1.02 -2.65 4.88
CA ARG A 141 -1.95 -3.74 4.54
C ARG A 141 -3.37 -3.24 4.48
N LEU A 142 -4.12 -3.70 3.50
CA LEU A 142 -5.55 -3.42 3.30
C LEU A 142 -6.32 -4.74 3.21
N SER A 143 -7.66 -4.66 3.33
CA SER A 143 -8.50 -5.80 2.96
C SER A 143 -8.32 -6.13 1.48
N PRO A 144 -8.52 -7.38 1.06
CA PRO A 144 -8.43 -7.73 -0.36
C PRO A 144 -9.36 -6.87 -1.24
N ARG A 145 -10.57 -6.61 -0.78
CA ARG A 145 -11.52 -5.78 -1.54
C ARG A 145 -11.05 -4.36 -1.72
N ASP A 146 -10.61 -3.72 -0.64
CA ASP A 146 -10.10 -2.35 -0.70
C ASP A 146 -8.84 -2.27 -1.56
N MET A 147 -8.01 -3.31 -1.51
CA MET A 147 -6.80 -3.37 -2.34
C MET A 147 -7.13 -3.45 -3.83
N LEU A 148 -8.15 -4.21 -4.22
CA LEU A 148 -8.62 -4.24 -5.61
C LEU A 148 -9.11 -2.86 -6.07
N ASP A 149 -9.90 -2.19 -5.23
CA ASP A 149 -10.44 -0.87 -5.56
C ASP A 149 -9.31 0.16 -5.68
N LEU A 150 -8.36 0.13 -4.75
CA LEU A 150 -7.19 1.01 -4.80
C LEU A 150 -6.34 0.77 -6.05
N PHE A 151 -6.07 -0.50 -6.36
CA PHE A 151 -5.26 -0.87 -7.52
C PHE A 151 -5.88 -0.40 -8.83
N ALA A 152 -7.21 -0.48 -8.95
CA ALA A 152 -7.92 -0.02 -10.14
C ALA A 152 -7.78 1.49 -10.37
N LEU A 153 -7.67 2.26 -9.28
CA LEU A 153 -7.57 3.72 -9.32
C LEU A 153 -6.13 4.23 -9.33
N ALA A 154 -5.20 3.44 -8.81
CA ALA A 154 -3.79 3.83 -8.71
C ALA A 154 -3.06 3.67 -10.04
N GLU A 155 -2.06 4.52 -10.26
CA GLU A 155 -1.19 4.46 -11.43
C GLU A 155 0.27 4.54 -11.01
N GLU A 156 1.16 3.97 -11.82
CA GLU A 156 2.59 4.13 -11.64
C GLU A 156 2.96 5.61 -11.74
N GLY A 157 3.80 6.07 -10.82
CA GLY A 157 4.16 7.48 -10.71
C GLY A 157 3.26 8.30 -9.77
N MET A 158 2.15 7.72 -9.30
CA MET A 158 1.25 8.40 -8.35
C MET A 158 1.96 8.73 -7.05
N ASP A 159 1.69 9.95 -6.54
CA ASP A 159 2.23 10.38 -5.24
C ASP A 159 1.58 9.65 -4.09
N VAL A 160 2.39 9.30 -3.10
CA VAL A 160 1.96 8.69 -1.84
C VAL A 160 2.59 9.47 -0.69
N PHE A 161 1.77 9.88 0.27
CA PHE A 161 2.23 10.59 1.47
C PHE A 161 1.88 9.73 2.69
N ILE A 162 2.89 9.39 3.48
CA ILE A 162 2.72 8.62 4.72
C ILE A 162 3.15 9.51 5.88
N GLN A 163 2.25 9.73 6.83
CA GLN A 163 2.50 10.62 7.97
C GLN A 163 1.82 10.11 9.23
N CYS A 164 2.31 10.55 10.36
CA CYS A 164 1.71 10.26 11.66
C CYS A 164 0.52 11.16 11.96
#